data_545ee70b160e7b8694f7a23944fd6243
#
_entry.id   545ee70b160e7b8694f7a23944fd6243
#
_cell.length_a   1.000
_cell.length_b   1.000
_cell.length_c   1.000
_cell.angle_alpha   90.00
_cell.angle_beta   90.00
_cell.angle_gamma   90.00
#
_symmetry.space_group_name_H-M   'P 1'
#
loop_
_entity.id
_entity.type
_entity.pdbx_description
1 polymer ?
#
loop_
_entity_poly.entity_id
_entity_poly.type
_entity_poly.pdbx_seq_one_letter_code
_entity_poly.pdbx_strand_id
1 'polypeptide(L)'
;MATRIRLQRGGRKGYAFYSIVIADARAPRDGKFTEKIGTYNPNTNPATVDLNFDRALYWVETGAQPSDTVRNILSREGVYMMKHLRGGVKKGAFDEAALQAKFEAWKAAKGKGVEAVRESEAKAKKEAAAKELEAEKKINEAIAKKVADKKAAAAAAKAEAEAAAAAAKAAEEAA
;
A
#
# COMPACT_ATOMS: atom_id res chain seq x y z
N MET A 1 -31.71 4.39 20.49
CA MET A 1 -31.35 4.16 19.09
C MET A 1 -30.04 3.36 19.07
N ALA A 2 -29.91 2.39 18.15
CA ALA A 2 -28.71 1.57 18.08
C ALA A 2 -27.60 2.33 17.32
N THR A 3 -26.49 2.62 18.02
CA THR A 3 -25.31 3.26 17.43
C THR A 3 -24.39 2.19 16.88
N ARG A 4 -23.96 2.37 15.62
CA ARG A 4 -23.03 1.44 14.96
C ARG A 4 -21.71 2.11 14.63
N ILE A 5 -20.62 1.33 14.73
CA ILE A 5 -19.32 1.68 14.21
C ILE A 5 -19.17 0.97 12.87
N ARG A 6 -19.03 1.72 11.78
CA ARG A 6 -19.01 1.15 10.44
C ARG A 6 -18.02 1.88 9.50
N LEU A 7 -17.76 1.28 8.35
CA LEU A 7 -16.96 1.87 7.29
C LEU A 7 -17.87 2.67 6.36
N GLN A 8 -17.52 3.93 6.16
CA GLN A 8 -18.07 4.79 5.11
C GLN A 8 -17.10 4.80 3.95
N ARG A 9 -17.59 4.54 2.72
CA ARG A 9 -16.74 4.50 1.55
C ARG A 9 -16.47 5.89 1.02
N GLY A 10 -15.20 6.19 0.79
CA GLY A 10 -14.70 7.37 0.08
C GLY A 10 -13.74 6.96 -1.04
N GLY A 11 -12.97 7.91 -1.54
CA GLY A 11 -12.02 7.69 -2.63
C GLY A 11 -12.67 7.66 -4.01
N ARG A 12 -11.85 7.44 -5.04
CA ARG A 12 -12.27 7.40 -6.44
C ARG A 12 -12.65 5.98 -6.91
N LYS A 13 -13.20 5.88 -8.13
CA LYS A 13 -13.47 4.59 -8.78
C LYS A 13 -12.17 3.77 -8.91
N GLY A 14 -12.21 2.52 -8.50
CA GLY A 14 -11.04 1.62 -8.52
C GLY A 14 -10.08 1.76 -7.32
N TYR A 15 -10.11 2.86 -6.57
CA TYR A 15 -9.25 3.08 -5.39
C TYR A 15 -10.10 3.44 -4.17
N ALA A 16 -10.59 2.41 -3.48
CA ALA A 16 -11.44 2.59 -2.31
C ALA A 16 -10.63 3.03 -1.09
N PHE A 17 -11.15 4.04 -0.39
CA PHE A 17 -10.64 4.53 0.88
C PHE A 17 -11.81 4.62 1.86
N TYR A 18 -11.61 4.20 3.10
CA TYR A 18 -12.70 4.11 4.05
C TYR A 18 -12.47 5.01 5.26
N SER A 19 -13.53 5.68 5.70
CA SER A 19 -13.59 6.36 6.99
C SER A 19 -14.27 5.45 7.99
N ILE A 20 -13.69 5.30 9.20
CA ILE A 20 -14.31 4.59 10.32
C ILE A 20 -15.18 5.62 11.04
N VAL A 21 -16.48 5.40 11.01
CA VAL A 21 -17.46 6.37 11.51
C VAL A 21 -18.43 5.76 12.51
N ILE A 22 -18.90 6.60 13.40
CA ILE A 22 -20.01 6.33 14.31
C ILE A 22 -21.28 6.88 13.68
N ALA A 23 -22.27 6.05 13.47
CA ALA A 23 -23.52 6.46 12.87
C ALA A 23 -24.71 5.70 13.46
N ASP A 24 -25.92 6.26 13.29
CA ASP A 24 -27.15 5.55 13.57
C ASP A 24 -27.28 4.32 12.65
N ALA A 25 -27.81 3.22 13.21
CA ALA A 25 -28.03 1.99 12.46
C ALA A 25 -28.94 2.16 11.23
N ARG A 26 -29.86 3.13 11.25
CA ARG A 26 -30.80 3.43 10.19
C ARG A 26 -30.25 4.33 9.07
N ALA A 27 -29.14 5.04 9.36
CA ALA A 27 -28.54 5.96 8.38
C ALA A 27 -27.95 5.18 7.18
N PRO A 28 -28.01 5.71 5.95
CA PRO A 28 -27.38 5.08 4.79
C PRO A 28 -25.87 5.01 4.96
N ARG A 29 -25.20 4.09 4.24
CA ARG A 29 -23.77 3.81 4.41
C ARG A 29 -22.89 5.05 4.30
N ASP A 30 -23.09 5.86 3.28
CA ASP A 30 -22.28 7.03 2.97
C ASP A 30 -22.99 8.35 3.36
N GLY A 31 -24.04 8.26 4.21
CA GLY A 31 -24.81 9.39 4.69
C GLY A 31 -24.22 10.07 5.93
N LYS A 32 -25.10 10.79 6.65
CA LYS A 32 -24.72 11.52 7.87
C LYS A 32 -24.19 10.55 8.95
N PHE A 33 -23.10 10.93 9.57
CA PHE A 33 -22.50 10.24 10.69
C PHE A 33 -22.37 11.20 11.90
N THR A 34 -22.27 10.64 13.08
CA THR A 34 -22.11 11.40 14.34
C THR A 34 -20.67 11.84 14.53
N GLU A 35 -19.72 10.93 14.35
CA GLU A 35 -18.30 11.18 14.57
C GLU A 35 -17.46 10.28 13.65
N LYS A 36 -16.35 10.83 13.13
CA LYS A 36 -15.31 10.08 12.43
C LYS A 36 -14.17 9.79 13.42
N ILE A 37 -13.89 8.51 13.65
CA ILE A 37 -12.87 8.07 14.60
C ILE A 37 -11.57 7.60 13.94
N GLY A 38 -11.55 7.47 12.61
CA GLY A 38 -10.33 7.07 11.92
C GLY A 38 -10.50 6.85 10.44
N THR A 39 -9.44 6.35 9.81
CA THR A 39 -9.38 5.98 8.40
C THR A 39 -8.83 4.57 8.21
N TYR A 40 -9.25 3.92 7.13
CA TYR A 40 -8.79 2.60 6.74
C TYR A 40 -8.48 2.56 5.25
N ASN A 41 -7.24 2.24 4.92
CA ASN A 41 -6.78 2.07 3.54
C ASN A 41 -6.44 0.59 3.28
N PRO A 42 -7.27 -0.14 2.51
CA PRO A 42 -6.99 -1.53 2.17
C PRO A 42 -6.01 -1.69 1.00
N ASN A 43 -5.67 -0.59 0.28
CA ASN A 43 -4.84 -0.67 -0.93
C ASN A 43 -3.34 -0.80 -0.63
N THR A 44 -2.96 -0.67 0.64
CA THR A 44 -1.59 -0.91 1.11
C THR A 44 -1.48 -2.31 1.70
N ASN A 45 -0.32 -2.93 1.59
CA ASN A 45 -0.03 -4.18 2.25
C ASN A 45 1.17 -3.99 3.21
N PRO A 46 1.01 -4.20 4.51
CA PRO A 46 -0.26 -4.41 5.22
C PRO A 46 -1.18 -3.18 5.16
N ALA A 47 -2.49 -3.42 5.25
CA ALA A 47 -3.49 -2.35 5.22
C ALA A 47 -3.22 -1.29 6.30
N THR A 48 -3.27 -0.01 5.91
CA THR A 48 -2.99 1.10 6.83
C THR A 48 -4.27 1.50 7.57
N VAL A 49 -4.16 1.59 8.89
CA VAL A 49 -5.22 2.06 9.78
C VAL A 49 -4.69 3.27 10.53
N ASP A 50 -5.45 4.34 10.51
CA ASP A 50 -5.23 5.51 11.36
C ASP A 50 -6.47 5.67 12.23
N LEU A 51 -6.33 5.46 13.53
CA LEU A 51 -7.44 5.38 14.47
C LEU A 51 -7.20 6.26 15.70
N ASN A 52 -8.16 7.11 16.02
CA ASN A 52 -8.20 7.75 17.33
C ASN A 52 -8.62 6.71 18.39
N PHE A 53 -7.61 6.17 19.07
CA PHE A 53 -7.75 5.06 20.00
C PHE A 53 -8.70 5.37 21.16
N ASP A 54 -8.59 6.57 21.77
CA ASP A 54 -9.38 6.94 22.93
C ASP A 54 -10.85 7.10 22.58
N ARG A 55 -11.13 7.70 21.42
CA ARG A 55 -12.53 7.85 20.94
C ARG A 55 -13.14 6.50 20.56
N ALA A 56 -12.35 5.64 19.93
CA ALA A 56 -12.80 4.28 19.60
C ALA A 56 -13.13 3.48 20.87
N LEU A 57 -12.25 3.57 21.88
CA LEU A 57 -12.46 2.90 23.17
C LEU A 57 -13.71 3.42 23.88
N TYR A 58 -13.90 4.75 23.95
CA TYR A 58 -15.08 5.37 24.51
C TYR A 58 -16.38 4.82 23.90
N TRP A 59 -16.48 4.80 22.56
CA TRP A 59 -17.67 4.33 21.87
C TRP A 59 -17.93 2.82 22.08
N VAL A 60 -16.85 2.03 22.12
CA VAL A 60 -16.96 0.58 22.39
C VAL A 60 -17.38 0.31 23.85
N GLU A 61 -16.93 1.14 24.81
CA GLU A 61 -17.36 1.07 26.22
C GLU A 61 -18.81 1.51 26.41
N THR A 62 -19.24 2.55 25.69
CA THR A 62 -20.63 3.06 25.71
C THR A 62 -21.62 2.07 25.06
N GLY A 63 -21.12 1.06 24.34
CA GLY A 63 -21.95 -0.01 23.77
C GLY A 63 -22.27 0.14 22.29
N ALA A 64 -21.56 0.99 21.55
CA ALA A 64 -21.68 1.06 20.11
C ALA A 64 -21.30 -0.28 19.45
N GLN A 65 -22.13 -0.75 18.52
CA GLN A 65 -21.95 -2.04 17.86
C GLN A 65 -21.11 -1.91 16.58
N PRO A 66 -19.90 -2.49 16.52
CA PRO A 66 -19.10 -2.48 15.31
C PRO A 66 -19.61 -3.49 14.29
N SER A 67 -19.43 -3.18 13.00
CA SER A 67 -19.53 -4.16 11.93
C SER A 67 -18.36 -5.17 12.01
N ASP A 68 -18.49 -6.35 11.40
CA ASP A 68 -17.48 -7.41 11.51
C ASP A 68 -16.09 -6.96 11.06
N THR A 69 -16.00 -6.24 9.95
CA THR A 69 -14.73 -5.68 9.46
C THR A 69 -14.12 -4.69 10.45
N VAL A 70 -14.93 -3.77 10.99
CA VAL A 70 -14.46 -2.80 11.99
C VAL A 70 -14.06 -3.51 13.28
N ARG A 71 -14.79 -4.54 13.69
CA ARG A 71 -14.44 -5.36 14.86
C ARG A 71 -13.05 -5.97 14.73
N ASN A 72 -12.72 -6.49 13.54
CA ASN A 72 -11.39 -7.03 13.26
C ASN A 72 -10.31 -5.94 13.29
N ILE A 73 -10.58 -4.76 12.74
CA ILE A 73 -9.68 -3.61 12.79
C ILE A 73 -9.44 -3.18 14.25
N LEU A 74 -10.50 -2.95 15.04
CA LEU A 74 -10.40 -2.56 16.44
C LEU A 74 -9.69 -3.61 17.31
N SER A 75 -9.86 -4.90 17.00
CA SER A 75 -9.15 -5.99 17.66
C SER A 75 -7.66 -5.98 17.34
N ARG A 76 -7.30 -5.66 16.10
CA ARG A 76 -5.92 -5.56 15.64
C ARG A 76 -5.19 -4.38 16.30
N GLU A 77 -5.86 -3.23 16.40
CA GLU A 77 -5.35 -2.03 17.07
C GLU A 77 -5.33 -2.13 18.61
N GLY A 78 -6.01 -3.12 19.18
CA GLY A 78 -5.97 -3.40 20.62
C GLY A 78 -7.08 -2.75 21.45
N VAL A 79 -8.08 -2.12 20.81
CA VAL A 79 -9.19 -1.47 21.53
C VAL A 79 -9.95 -2.47 22.41
N TYR A 80 -10.21 -3.67 21.90
CA TYR A 80 -10.85 -4.72 22.69
C TYR A 80 -9.99 -5.27 23.83
N MET A 81 -8.67 -5.34 23.61
CA MET A 81 -7.73 -5.73 24.66
C MET A 81 -7.74 -4.71 25.81
N MET A 82 -7.70 -3.41 25.48
CA MET A 82 -7.78 -2.34 26.46
C MET A 82 -9.11 -2.36 27.22
N LYS A 83 -10.24 -2.53 26.51
CA LYS A 83 -11.56 -2.69 27.14
C LYS A 83 -11.58 -3.87 28.13
N HIS A 84 -11.01 -5.01 27.75
CA HIS A 84 -10.93 -6.19 28.60
C HIS A 84 -10.10 -5.92 29.87
N LEU A 85 -8.92 -5.31 29.71
CA LEU A 85 -8.04 -4.95 30.82
C LEU A 85 -8.69 -3.92 31.76
N ARG A 86 -9.36 -2.89 31.24
CA ARG A 86 -10.12 -1.93 32.07
C ARG A 86 -11.26 -2.63 32.85
N GLY A 87 -11.90 -3.61 32.20
CA GLY A 87 -12.89 -4.45 32.89
C GLY A 87 -12.28 -5.26 34.03
N GLY A 88 -11.04 -5.71 33.92
CA GLY A 88 -10.30 -6.40 34.97
C GLY A 88 -9.98 -5.49 36.16
N VAL A 89 -9.52 -4.26 35.89
CA VAL A 89 -9.27 -3.24 36.93
C VAL A 89 -10.57 -2.90 37.69
N LYS A 90 -11.67 -2.68 36.96
CA LYS A 90 -12.99 -2.43 37.59
C LYS A 90 -13.46 -3.57 38.51
N LYS A 91 -13.05 -4.80 38.25
CA LYS A 91 -13.35 -5.99 39.06
C LYS A 91 -12.31 -6.25 40.17
N GLY A 92 -11.27 -5.42 40.27
CA GLY A 92 -10.22 -5.57 41.27
C GLY A 92 -9.24 -6.71 41.02
N ALA A 93 -9.14 -7.21 39.77
CA ALA A 93 -8.27 -8.33 39.44
C ALA A 93 -6.78 -7.93 39.37
N PHE A 94 -6.47 -6.68 39.07
CA PHE A 94 -5.11 -6.11 39.01
C PHE A 94 -5.16 -4.57 38.97
N ASP A 95 -4.02 -3.93 39.24
CA ASP A 95 -3.86 -2.50 39.31
C ASP A 95 -3.69 -1.85 37.91
N GLU A 96 -3.84 -0.52 37.83
CA GLU A 96 -3.72 0.25 36.62
C GLU A 96 -2.30 0.21 36.02
N ALA A 97 -1.26 0.14 36.87
CA ALA A 97 0.12 -0.05 36.42
C ALA A 97 0.31 -1.41 35.69
N ALA A 98 -0.28 -2.47 36.25
CA ALA A 98 -0.27 -3.79 35.62
C ALA A 98 -1.08 -3.83 34.31
N LEU A 99 -2.13 -3.01 34.18
CA LEU A 99 -2.89 -2.85 32.93
C LEU A 99 -1.98 -2.32 31.83
N GLN A 100 -1.26 -1.23 32.07
CA GLN A 100 -0.38 -0.62 31.09
C GLN A 100 0.73 -1.58 30.65
N ALA A 101 1.42 -2.23 31.60
CA ALA A 101 2.46 -3.21 31.30
C ALA A 101 1.95 -4.38 30.43
N LYS A 102 0.75 -4.91 30.72
CA LYS A 102 0.13 -5.97 29.91
C LYS A 102 -0.25 -5.51 28.51
N PHE A 103 -0.74 -4.29 28.37
CA PHE A 103 -1.12 -3.72 27.08
C PHE A 103 0.11 -3.47 26.20
N GLU A 104 1.19 -2.91 26.78
CA GLU A 104 2.45 -2.68 26.06
C GLU A 104 3.10 -3.99 25.62
N ALA A 105 3.14 -5.00 26.48
CA ALA A 105 3.64 -6.32 26.12
C ALA A 105 2.85 -6.95 24.95
N TRP A 106 1.53 -6.82 24.98
CA TRP A 106 0.68 -7.28 23.89
C TRP A 106 0.94 -6.50 22.59
N LYS A 107 1.06 -5.17 22.65
CA LYS A 107 1.34 -4.30 21.51
C LYS A 107 2.70 -4.62 20.89
N ALA A 108 3.74 -4.83 21.70
CA ALA A 108 5.06 -5.21 21.24
C ALA A 108 5.06 -6.59 20.53
N ALA A 109 4.32 -7.56 21.07
CA ALA A 109 4.18 -8.88 20.44
C ALA A 109 3.48 -8.80 19.07
N LYS A 110 2.43 -7.97 18.94
CA LYS A 110 1.71 -7.73 17.68
C LYS A 110 2.52 -6.93 16.68
N GLY A 111 3.27 -5.91 17.14
CA GLY A 111 4.12 -5.06 16.29
C GLY A 111 5.16 -5.88 15.53
N LYS A 112 5.84 -6.82 16.18
CA LYS A 112 6.83 -7.71 15.56
C LYS A 112 6.28 -8.47 14.35
N GLY A 113 5.06 -8.94 14.42
CA GLY A 113 4.42 -9.64 13.29
C GLY A 113 4.15 -8.72 12.09
N VAL A 114 3.75 -7.49 12.32
CA VAL A 114 3.51 -6.51 11.24
C VAL A 114 4.82 -6.04 10.62
N GLU A 115 5.85 -5.82 11.42
CA GLU A 115 7.19 -5.44 10.93
C GLU A 115 7.80 -6.54 10.08
N ALA A 116 7.71 -7.80 10.50
CA ALA A 116 8.20 -8.94 9.71
C ALA A 116 7.53 -9.02 8.33
N VAL A 117 6.23 -8.78 8.25
CA VAL A 117 5.50 -8.73 6.95
C VAL A 117 5.98 -7.55 6.10
N ARG A 118 6.14 -6.36 6.69
CA ARG A 118 6.65 -5.18 5.97
C ARG A 118 8.07 -5.39 5.42
N GLU A 119 8.94 -6.00 6.20
CA GLU A 119 10.30 -6.31 5.77
C GLU A 119 10.32 -7.33 4.63
N SER A 120 9.51 -8.40 4.73
CA SER A 120 9.43 -9.40 3.67
C SER A 120 8.94 -8.81 2.35
N GLU A 121 7.95 -7.93 2.40
CA GLU A 121 7.45 -7.23 1.22
C GLU A 121 8.43 -6.21 0.64
N ALA A 122 9.12 -5.48 1.50
CA ALA A 122 10.16 -4.55 1.06
C ALA A 122 11.31 -5.30 0.36
N LYS A 123 11.68 -6.48 0.85
CA LYS A 123 12.66 -7.37 0.20
C LYS A 123 12.14 -7.87 -1.15
N ALA A 124 10.93 -8.43 -1.17
CA ALA A 124 10.32 -8.93 -2.41
C ALA A 124 10.19 -7.83 -3.48
N LYS A 125 9.81 -6.61 -3.09
CA LYS A 125 9.72 -5.48 -4.00
C LYS A 125 11.08 -5.04 -4.56
N LYS A 126 12.12 -5.05 -3.71
CA LYS A 126 13.50 -4.76 -4.16
C LYS A 126 14.02 -5.82 -5.12
N GLU A 127 13.77 -7.10 -4.85
CA GLU A 127 14.17 -8.19 -5.73
C GLU A 127 13.42 -8.16 -7.08
N ALA A 128 12.13 -7.85 -7.06
CA ALA A 128 11.35 -7.68 -8.28
C ALA A 128 11.89 -6.51 -9.13
N ALA A 129 12.15 -5.35 -8.53
CA ALA A 129 12.72 -4.20 -9.21
C ALA A 129 14.12 -4.48 -9.77
N ALA A 130 14.96 -5.23 -9.04
CA ALA A 130 16.27 -5.63 -9.53
C ALA A 130 16.18 -6.54 -10.76
N LYS A 131 15.25 -7.52 -10.75
CA LYS A 131 15.00 -8.41 -11.90
C LYS A 131 14.47 -7.66 -13.12
N GLU A 132 13.56 -6.70 -12.92
CA GLU A 132 13.05 -5.84 -14.00
C GLU A 132 14.18 -5.01 -14.62
N LEU A 133 15.02 -4.40 -13.78
CA LEU A 133 16.16 -3.60 -14.23
C LEU A 133 17.21 -4.42 -15.00
N GLU A 134 17.46 -5.67 -14.59
CA GLU A 134 18.32 -6.59 -15.35
C GLU A 134 17.70 -6.99 -16.70
N ALA A 135 16.39 -7.24 -16.73
CA ALA A 135 15.68 -7.54 -17.96
C ALA A 135 15.71 -6.34 -18.93
N GLU A 136 15.47 -5.13 -18.43
CA GLU A 136 15.58 -3.89 -19.22
C GLU A 136 16.99 -3.68 -19.78
N LYS A 137 18.03 -3.90 -18.99
CA LYS A 137 19.42 -3.81 -19.45
C LYS A 137 19.69 -4.75 -20.63
N LYS A 138 19.27 -6.02 -20.53
CA LYS A 138 19.43 -7.00 -21.61
C LYS A 138 18.70 -6.58 -22.89
N ILE A 139 17.47 -6.05 -22.74
CA ILE A 139 16.70 -5.53 -23.88
C ILE A 139 17.40 -4.33 -24.51
N ASN A 140 17.86 -3.38 -23.69
CA ASN A 140 18.55 -2.19 -24.15
C ASN A 140 19.88 -2.52 -24.87
N GLU A 141 20.65 -3.48 -24.35
CA GLU A 141 21.85 -3.99 -25.02
C GLU A 141 21.53 -4.64 -26.38
N ALA A 142 20.46 -5.43 -26.45
CA ALA A 142 20.03 -6.03 -27.71
C ALA A 142 19.58 -4.98 -28.75
N ILE A 143 18.88 -3.94 -28.27
CA ILE A 143 18.46 -2.82 -29.13
C ILE A 143 19.68 -2.01 -29.58
N ALA A 144 20.63 -1.73 -28.67
CA ALA A 144 21.85 -1.00 -29.00
C ALA A 144 22.67 -1.72 -30.09
N LYS A 145 22.81 -3.06 -29.98
CA LYS A 145 23.45 -3.87 -31.01
C LYS A 145 22.74 -3.76 -32.36
N LYS A 146 21.41 -3.92 -32.39
CA LYS A 146 20.62 -3.79 -33.64
C LYS A 146 20.73 -2.40 -34.25
N VAL A 147 20.79 -1.34 -33.43
CA VAL A 147 20.96 0.03 -33.91
C VAL A 147 22.37 0.24 -34.46
N ALA A 148 23.39 -0.31 -33.81
CA ALA A 148 24.77 -0.25 -34.30
C ALA A 148 24.92 -0.98 -35.64
N ASP A 149 24.38 -2.18 -35.77
CA ASP A 149 24.38 -2.97 -36.98
C ASP A 149 23.65 -2.23 -38.12
N LYS A 150 22.50 -1.63 -37.85
CA LYS A 150 21.77 -0.81 -38.83
C LYS A 150 22.55 0.44 -39.26
N LYS A 151 23.21 1.09 -38.31
CA LYS A 151 24.07 2.26 -38.65
C LYS A 151 25.28 1.84 -39.48
N ALA A 152 25.92 0.73 -39.16
CA ALA A 152 27.02 0.19 -39.92
C ALA A 152 26.61 -0.19 -41.35
N ALA A 153 25.46 -0.87 -41.50
CA ALA A 153 24.90 -1.22 -42.81
C ALA A 153 24.52 0.03 -43.62
N ALA A 154 23.93 1.04 -42.99
CA ALA A 154 23.60 2.30 -43.67
C ALA A 154 24.85 3.12 -44.08
N ALA A 155 25.92 3.08 -43.28
CA ALA A 155 27.19 3.70 -43.59
C ALA A 155 27.89 2.98 -44.77
N ALA A 156 27.87 1.66 -44.77
CA ALA A 156 28.40 0.86 -45.88
C ALA A 156 27.66 1.12 -47.20
N ALA A 157 26.31 1.13 -47.15
CA ALA A 157 25.50 1.45 -48.35
C ALA A 157 25.72 2.88 -48.86
N LYS A 158 25.96 3.85 -47.99
CA LYS A 158 26.34 5.22 -48.40
C LYS A 158 27.73 5.27 -49.06
N ALA A 159 28.70 4.58 -48.46
CA ALA A 159 30.04 4.52 -49.04
C ALA A 159 30.06 3.84 -50.40
N GLU A 160 29.31 2.77 -50.63
CA GLU A 160 29.15 2.13 -51.92
C GLU A 160 28.47 3.05 -52.96
N ALA A 161 27.42 3.79 -52.55
CA ALA A 161 26.75 4.75 -53.42
C ALA A 161 27.65 5.93 -53.81
N GLU A 162 28.46 6.44 -52.90
CA GLU A 162 29.46 7.47 -53.17
C GLU A 162 30.59 6.97 -54.09
N ALA A 163 31.07 5.76 -53.90
CA ALA A 163 32.07 5.14 -54.73
C ALA A 163 31.54 4.89 -56.18
N ALA A 164 30.28 4.43 -56.30
CA ALA A 164 29.63 4.26 -57.61
C ALA A 164 29.40 5.59 -58.32
N ALA A 165 29.02 6.65 -57.62
CA ALA A 165 28.86 7.99 -58.16
C ALA A 165 30.19 8.61 -58.58
N ALA A 166 31.27 8.35 -57.83
CA ALA A 166 32.62 8.79 -58.21
C ALA A 166 33.14 8.06 -59.48
N ALA A 167 32.89 6.74 -59.56
CA ALA A 167 33.23 5.94 -60.71
C ALA A 167 32.47 6.36 -61.99
N ALA A 168 31.16 6.70 -61.84
CA ALA A 168 30.35 7.21 -62.95
C ALA A 168 30.86 8.57 -63.45
N LYS A 169 31.27 9.49 -62.61
CA LYS A 169 31.84 10.77 -62.95
C LYS A 169 33.20 10.63 -63.67
N ALA A 170 34.04 9.72 -63.20
CA ALA A 170 35.33 9.46 -63.84
C ALA A 170 35.18 8.81 -65.20
N ALA A 171 34.13 8.05 -65.46
CA ALA A 171 33.80 7.48 -66.76
C ALA A 171 33.26 8.53 -67.77
N GLU A 172 32.58 9.57 -67.28
CA GLU A 172 32.03 10.67 -68.06
C GLU A 172 33.11 11.71 -68.49
N GLU A 173 34.18 11.86 -67.67
CA GLU A 173 35.33 12.75 -67.96
C GLU A 173 36.35 12.10 -68.90
N ALA A 174 36.27 10.78 -69.10
CA ALA A 174 37.20 10.02 -69.97
C ALA A 174 36.63 9.75 -71.38
N ALA A 175 35.38 10.18 -71.67
CA ALA A 175 34.74 10.06 -73.01
C ALA A 175 34.65 11.38 -73.73
#